data_3e5fcc3e5f634bdd29c94afa684c6444
#
_entry.id   3e5fcc3e5f634bdd29c94afa684c6444
#
_cell.length_a   1.000
_cell.length_b   1.000
_cell.length_c   1.000
_cell.angle_alpha   90.00
_cell.angle_beta   90.00
_cell.angle_gamma   90.00
#
_symmetry.space_group_name_H-M   'P 1'
#
loop_
_entity.id
_entity.type
_entity.pdbx_description
1 polymer ?
#
loop_
_entity_poly.entity_id
_entity_poly.type
_entity_poly.pdbx_seq_one_letter_code
_entity_poly.pdbx_strand_id
1 'polypeptide(L)'
;EYPWIVSASDDQTIRIWNWQSRACICVLTGHNHYVMCAMFHPSEDLLVSASLDQTVRVWDISGLRKKNVAPGPGGLDEHLKNPGTTDLFGQADAVVKHVLEGHDRGVNWACFHPYLPLIVSGADDRQIKLWRMNESKAWEVDTCRGHYNNVSCVLFHPRQDLLLSNSEDK
;
A
#
# COMPACT_ATOMS: atom_id res chain seq x y z
N GLU A 1 17.78 8.08 0.87
CA GLU A 1 16.40 7.99 1.38
C GLU A 1 15.55 9.11 0.76
N TYR A 2 14.34 8.78 0.32
CA TYR A 2 13.41 9.79 -0.20
C TYR A 2 12.58 10.37 0.95
N PRO A 3 12.34 11.69 0.98
CA PRO A 3 11.55 12.33 2.04
C PRO A 3 10.05 12.15 1.79
N TRP A 4 9.60 10.90 1.67
CA TRP A 4 8.22 10.59 1.34
C TRP A 4 7.43 10.10 2.54
N ILE A 5 6.18 10.52 2.60
CA ILE A 5 5.13 9.94 3.44
C ILE A 5 3.96 9.50 2.58
N VAL A 6 3.21 8.52 3.06
CA VAL A 6 2.00 8.04 2.43
C VAL A 6 0.80 8.27 3.33
N SER A 7 -0.33 8.64 2.74
CA SER A 7 -1.61 8.76 3.42
C SER A 7 -2.70 7.97 2.71
N ALA A 8 -3.59 7.38 3.47
CA ALA A 8 -4.80 6.70 3.02
C ALA A 8 -6.02 7.55 3.44
N SER A 9 -7.10 7.53 2.66
CA SER A 9 -8.24 8.41 2.88
C SER A 9 -9.58 7.76 2.55
N ASP A 10 -10.64 8.26 3.18
CA ASP A 10 -12.03 7.94 2.89
C ASP A 10 -12.45 8.40 1.47
N ASP A 11 -11.69 9.28 0.85
CA ASP A 11 -11.91 9.68 -0.55
C ASP A 11 -11.51 8.59 -1.57
N GLN A 12 -11.13 7.39 -1.10
CA GLN A 12 -10.73 6.22 -1.88
C GLN A 12 -9.36 6.35 -2.54
N THR A 13 -8.61 7.40 -2.20
CA THR A 13 -7.28 7.64 -2.74
C THR A 13 -6.18 7.36 -1.71
N ILE A 14 -5.02 7.04 -2.25
CA ILE A 14 -3.75 7.02 -1.52
C ILE A 14 -2.91 8.14 -2.09
N ARG A 15 -2.25 8.90 -1.24
CA ARG A 15 -1.37 9.98 -1.70
C ARG A 15 0.03 9.80 -1.16
N ILE A 16 1.01 10.05 -2.02
CA ILE A 16 2.41 10.11 -1.65
C ILE A 16 2.84 11.58 -1.67
N TRP A 17 3.48 12.01 -0.61
CA TRP A 17 3.87 13.40 -0.37
C TRP A 17 5.37 13.49 -0.17
N ASN A 18 5.96 14.55 -0.67
CA ASN A 18 7.28 14.97 -0.22
C ASN A 18 7.09 15.90 1.00
N TRP A 19 7.54 15.46 2.19
CA TRP A 19 7.33 16.22 3.42
C TRP A 19 8.23 17.46 3.52
N GLN A 20 9.33 17.53 2.75
CA GLN A 20 10.21 18.72 2.71
C GLN A 20 9.58 19.82 1.86
N SER A 21 9.15 19.50 0.63
CA SER A 21 8.49 20.46 -0.26
C SER A 21 7.00 20.65 0.05
N ARG A 22 6.41 19.76 0.87
CA ARG A 22 4.97 19.72 1.20
C ARG A 22 4.07 19.46 -0.02
N ALA A 23 4.63 18.99 -1.10
CA ALA A 23 3.91 18.70 -2.33
C ALA A 23 3.35 17.28 -2.34
N CYS A 24 2.14 17.10 -2.87
CA CYS A 24 1.62 15.81 -3.27
C CYS A 24 2.30 15.41 -4.59
N ILE A 25 3.07 14.34 -4.56
CA ILE A 25 3.85 13.90 -5.73
C ILE A 25 3.18 12.79 -6.51
N CYS A 26 2.22 12.08 -5.91
CA CYS A 26 1.46 11.03 -6.58
C CYS A 26 0.11 10.80 -5.91
N VAL A 27 -0.91 10.51 -6.72
CA VAL A 27 -2.23 10.08 -6.27
C VAL A 27 -2.51 8.71 -6.89
N LEU A 28 -2.74 7.70 -6.02
CA LEU A 28 -3.08 6.35 -6.43
C LEU A 28 -4.58 6.15 -6.30
N THR A 29 -5.19 5.75 -7.39
CA THR A 29 -6.63 5.47 -7.49
C THR A 29 -6.87 4.02 -7.89
N GLY A 30 -8.02 3.46 -7.52
CA GLY A 30 -8.39 2.11 -7.88
C GLY A 30 -9.18 1.37 -6.81
N HIS A 31 -9.02 1.71 -5.52
CA HIS A 31 -9.93 1.23 -4.49
C HIS A 31 -11.34 1.79 -4.69
N ASN A 32 -12.36 0.98 -4.36
CA ASN A 32 -13.77 1.30 -4.53
C ASN A 32 -14.48 1.68 -3.23
N HIS A 33 -13.74 1.77 -2.13
CA HIS A 33 -14.23 2.18 -0.82
C HIS A 33 -13.09 2.84 -0.03
N TYR A 34 -13.34 3.27 1.19
CA TYR A 34 -12.37 3.90 2.08
C TYR A 34 -11.07 3.11 2.14
N VAL A 35 -9.95 3.79 1.99
CA VAL A 35 -8.63 3.20 2.18
C VAL A 35 -8.24 3.40 3.65
N MET A 36 -8.14 2.29 4.36
CA MET A 36 -7.95 2.26 5.80
C MET A 36 -6.47 2.33 6.21
N CYS A 37 -5.59 1.83 5.34
CA CYS A 37 -4.16 1.72 5.62
C CYS A 37 -3.36 1.80 4.32
N ALA A 38 -2.20 2.43 4.36
CA ALA A 38 -1.21 2.41 3.30
C ALA A 38 0.20 2.47 3.90
N MET A 39 1.09 1.60 3.44
CA MET A 39 2.46 1.48 3.97
C MET A 39 3.46 1.20 2.86
N PHE A 40 4.64 1.81 2.94
CA PHE A 40 5.77 1.48 2.08
C PHE A 40 6.38 0.12 2.43
N HIS A 41 6.92 -0.54 1.41
CA HIS A 41 7.82 -1.67 1.63
C HIS A 41 9.14 -1.18 2.25
N PRO A 42 9.73 -1.92 3.19
CA PRO A 42 10.93 -1.46 3.90
C PRO A 42 12.17 -1.30 3.01
N SER A 43 12.27 -1.99 1.88
CA SER A 43 13.46 -2.00 1.01
C SER A 43 13.19 -1.93 -0.49
N GLU A 44 11.96 -2.19 -0.93
CA GLU A 44 11.59 -2.20 -2.36
C GLU A 44 10.70 -1.00 -2.70
N ASP A 45 10.59 -0.69 -3.99
CA ASP A 45 9.73 0.37 -4.50
C ASP A 45 8.26 -0.08 -4.59
N LEU A 46 7.75 -0.61 -3.49
CA LEU A 46 6.40 -1.09 -3.35
C LEU A 46 5.65 -0.37 -2.23
N LEU A 47 4.34 -0.37 -2.36
CA LEU A 47 3.40 0.10 -1.35
C LEU A 47 2.28 -0.93 -1.21
N VAL A 48 1.79 -1.16 0.00
CA VAL A 48 0.60 -1.96 0.28
C VAL A 48 -0.50 -1.07 0.82
N SER A 49 -1.74 -1.36 0.43
CA SER A 49 -2.93 -0.69 0.97
C SER A 49 -4.03 -1.68 1.32
N ALA A 50 -4.83 -1.33 2.31
CA ALA A 50 -6.02 -2.05 2.75
C ALA A 50 -7.25 -1.16 2.63
N SER A 51 -8.38 -1.73 2.19
CA SER A 51 -9.61 -0.97 1.97
C SER A 51 -10.86 -1.73 2.44
N LEU A 52 -11.89 -0.97 2.77
CA LEU A 52 -13.22 -1.51 3.02
C LEU A 52 -13.87 -2.11 1.77
N ASP A 53 -13.27 -1.99 0.59
CA ASP A 53 -13.65 -2.71 -0.62
C ASP A 53 -13.31 -4.21 -0.56
N GLN A 54 -12.81 -4.71 0.58
CA GLN A 54 -12.45 -6.10 0.89
C GLN A 54 -11.12 -6.53 0.25
N THR A 55 -10.38 -5.63 -0.37
CA THR A 55 -9.11 -5.94 -1.03
C THR A 55 -7.91 -5.37 -0.31
N VAL A 56 -6.79 -6.05 -0.46
CA VAL A 56 -5.45 -5.51 -0.25
C VAL A 56 -4.81 -5.32 -1.62
N ARG A 57 -4.15 -4.19 -1.84
CA ARG A 57 -3.45 -3.92 -3.10
C ARG A 57 -1.97 -3.70 -2.87
N VAL A 58 -1.18 -4.20 -3.79
CA VAL A 58 0.26 -3.92 -3.88
C VAL A 58 0.48 -3.04 -5.10
N TRP A 59 1.20 -1.94 -4.91
CA TRP A 59 1.50 -0.95 -5.92
C TRP A 59 2.99 -0.92 -6.20
N ASP A 60 3.38 -0.92 -7.45
CA ASP A 60 4.75 -0.62 -7.89
C ASP A 60 4.88 0.89 -8.06
N ILE A 61 5.75 1.49 -7.27
CA ILE A 61 6.02 2.93 -7.27
C ILE A 61 7.42 3.28 -7.83
N SER A 62 8.06 2.34 -8.50
CA SER A 62 9.41 2.52 -9.07
C SER A 62 9.48 3.67 -10.08
N GLY A 63 8.37 3.98 -10.75
CA GLY A 63 8.26 5.11 -11.67
C GLY A 63 8.53 6.46 -11.00
N LEU A 64 8.15 6.62 -9.73
CA LEU A 64 8.41 7.86 -8.97
C LEU A 64 9.91 8.08 -8.72
N ARG A 65 10.70 7.01 -8.53
CA ARG A 65 12.15 7.11 -8.38
C ARG A 65 12.81 7.59 -9.65
N LYS A 66 12.41 7.08 -10.79
CA LYS A 66 13.00 7.40 -12.09
C LYS A 66 12.85 8.87 -12.45
N LYS A 67 11.74 9.51 -12.08
CA LYS A 67 11.52 10.96 -12.30
C LYS A 67 12.42 11.84 -11.46
N ASN A 68 12.80 11.42 -10.25
CA ASN A 68 13.66 12.20 -9.36
C ASN A 68 15.17 12.10 -9.68
N VAL A 69 15.57 11.20 -10.58
CA VAL A 69 16.98 10.96 -10.95
C VAL A 69 17.41 11.73 -12.18
N ALA A 70 16.51 12.34 -12.94
CA ALA A 70 16.82 13.10 -14.15
C ALA A 70 16.76 14.63 -13.90
N PRO A 71 17.86 15.29 -13.51
CA PRO A 71 17.95 16.75 -13.62
C PRO A 71 18.27 17.09 -15.08
N GLY A 72 17.23 17.26 -15.89
CA GLY A 72 17.38 17.96 -17.17
C GLY A 72 17.52 19.47 -16.91
N PRO A 73 18.38 20.20 -17.64
CA PRO A 73 18.43 21.65 -17.56
C PRO A 73 17.22 22.25 -18.31
N GLY A 74 16.16 22.56 -17.58
CA GLY A 74 15.04 23.28 -18.13
C GLY A 74 13.66 22.79 -17.62
N GLY A 75 13.07 23.56 -16.75
CA GLY A 75 11.61 23.57 -16.59
C GLY A 75 11.04 22.85 -15.37
N LEU A 76 11.18 23.48 -14.21
CA LEU A 76 10.49 23.06 -12.97
C LEU A 76 9.00 23.45 -12.91
N ASP A 77 8.41 24.07 -13.94
CA ASP A 77 7.13 24.77 -13.77
C ASP A 77 5.91 24.17 -14.52
N GLU A 78 6.07 23.18 -15.39
CA GLU A 78 4.91 22.68 -16.16
C GLU A 78 4.24 21.40 -15.60
N HIS A 79 4.91 20.63 -14.75
CA HIS A 79 4.35 19.36 -14.25
C HIS A 79 3.43 19.50 -13.03
N LEU A 80 3.28 20.71 -12.47
CA LEU A 80 2.42 20.96 -11.29
C LEU A 80 0.94 21.18 -11.65
N LYS A 81 0.57 21.23 -12.93
CA LYS A 81 -0.78 21.64 -13.34
C LYS A 81 -1.80 20.52 -13.55
N ASN A 82 -1.39 19.25 -13.62
CA ASN A 82 -2.34 18.13 -13.71
C ASN A 82 -1.83 16.88 -12.99
N PRO A 83 -2.25 16.61 -11.74
CA PRO A 83 -2.04 15.31 -11.10
C PRO A 83 -2.97 14.30 -11.79
N GLY A 84 -2.44 13.48 -12.69
CA GLY A 84 -3.21 12.42 -13.36
C GLY A 84 -3.02 12.28 -14.86
N THR A 85 -2.22 13.12 -15.49
CA THR A 85 -1.86 12.90 -16.91
C THR A 85 -0.72 11.90 -17.00
N THR A 86 -1.02 10.71 -17.49
CA THR A 86 -0.03 9.81 -18.08
C THR A 86 0.71 10.59 -19.16
N ASP A 87 2.04 10.74 -18.98
CA ASP A 87 2.90 11.19 -20.07
C ASP A 87 2.62 10.31 -21.29
N LEU A 88 2.33 10.90 -22.44
CA LEU A 88 2.02 10.21 -23.69
C LEU A 88 3.11 9.22 -24.15
N PHE A 89 4.26 9.16 -23.46
CA PHE A 89 5.39 8.28 -23.74
C PHE A 89 6.08 7.75 -22.47
N GLY A 90 5.53 7.95 -21.24
CA GLY A 90 6.11 7.55 -19.97
C GLY A 90 5.37 6.41 -19.30
N GLN A 91 6.10 5.52 -18.63
CA GLN A 91 5.51 4.57 -17.68
C GLN A 91 4.72 5.36 -16.63
N ALA A 92 3.55 4.84 -16.26
CA ALA A 92 2.78 5.40 -15.14
C ALA A 92 3.66 5.49 -13.89
N ASP A 93 3.55 6.59 -13.13
CA ASP A 93 4.35 6.83 -11.93
C ASP A 93 4.20 5.74 -10.88
N ALA A 94 3.03 5.13 -10.85
CA ALA A 94 2.70 4.01 -10.00
C ALA A 94 1.61 3.16 -10.67
N VAL A 95 1.71 1.84 -10.51
CA VAL A 95 0.77 0.88 -11.07
C VAL A 95 0.38 -0.15 -10.03
N VAL A 96 -0.84 -0.68 -10.12
CA VAL A 96 -1.27 -1.83 -9.32
C VAL A 96 -0.48 -3.06 -9.78
N LYS A 97 0.31 -3.64 -8.90
CA LYS A 97 1.07 -4.87 -9.15
C LYS A 97 0.24 -6.11 -8.82
N HIS A 98 -0.44 -6.11 -7.67
CA HIS A 98 -1.28 -7.22 -7.23
C HIS A 98 -2.56 -6.70 -6.57
N VAL A 99 -3.65 -7.44 -6.73
CA VAL A 99 -4.90 -7.30 -5.97
C VAL A 99 -5.11 -8.60 -5.20
N LEU A 100 -5.17 -8.51 -3.88
CA LEU A 100 -5.34 -9.65 -2.98
C LEU A 100 -6.80 -9.70 -2.55
N GLU A 101 -7.50 -10.72 -3.01
CA GLU A 101 -8.91 -10.97 -2.72
C GLU A 101 -9.05 -12.24 -1.89
N GLY A 102 -9.96 -12.25 -0.92
CA GLY A 102 -10.20 -13.41 -0.04
C GLY A 102 -10.80 -13.06 1.31
N HIS A 103 -10.70 -11.81 1.76
CA HIS A 103 -11.47 -11.34 2.91
C HIS A 103 -12.94 -11.18 2.53
N ASP A 104 -13.83 -11.60 3.45
CA ASP A 104 -15.28 -11.53 3.26
C ASP A 104 -15.87 -10.17 3.66
N ARG A 105 -15.08 -9.31 4.30
CA ARG A 105 -15.47 -7.96 4.75
C ARG A 105 -14.33 -6.99 4.58
N GLY A 106 -14.57 -5.72 4.91
CA GLY A 106 -13.61 -4.64 4.80
C GLY A 106 -12.29 -4.94 5.50
N VAL A 107 -11.19 -4.61 4.84
CA VAL A 107 -9.84 -4.80 5.36
C VAL A 107 -9.38 -3.51 6.02
N ASN A 108 -9.01 -3.60 7.30
CA ASN A 108 -8.62 -2.45 8.11
C ASN A 108 -7.13 -2.17 8.08
N TRP A 109 -6.31 -3.19 7.90
CA TRP A 109 -4.86 -3.06 7.98
C TRP A 109 -4.16 -4.07 7.08
N ALA A 110 -3.03 -3.67 6.50
CA ALA A 110 -2.11 -4.55 5.82
C ALA A 110 -0.68 -4.02 5.94
N CYS A 111 0.29 -4.92 6.08
CA CYS A 111 1.70 -4.55 6.07
C CYS A 111 2.58 -5.64 5.44
N PHE A 112 3.73 -5.22 4.93
CA PHE A 112 4.77 -6.13 4.47
C PHE A 112 5.54 -6.75 5.62
N HIS A 113 6.02 -7.96 5.39
CA HIS A 113 7.07 -8.55 6.22
C HIS A 113 8.39 -7.79 6.02
N PRO A 114 9.20 -7.61 7.08
CA PRO A 114 10.44 -6.82 7.00
C PRO A 114 11.45 -7.27 5.94
N TYR A 115 11.51 -8.58 5.62
CA TYR A 115 12.53 -9.17 4.73
C TYR A 115 12.05 -10.41 3.94
N LEU A 116 10.86 -10.92 4.17
CA LEU A 116 10.27 -12.01 3.39
C LEU A 116 9.20 -11.47 2.42
N PRO A 117 8.94 -12.13 1.30
CA PRO A 117 7.91 -11.71 0.35
C PRO A 117 6.49 -12.07 0.86
N LEU A 118 6.17 -11.59 2.05
CA LEU A 118 4.93 -11.84 2.74
C LEU A 118 4.22 -10.53 3.07
N ILE A 119 2.90 -10.61 3.06
CA ILE A 119 1.99 -9.56 3.50
C ILE A 119 1.05 -10.18 4.53
N VAL A 120 0.68 -9.41 5.55
CA VAL A 120 -0.39 -9.76 6.48
C VAL A 120 -1.49 -8.73 6.40
N SER A 121 -2.73 -9.16 6.53
CA SER A 121 -3.91 -8.28 6.58
C SER A 121 -4.88 -8.69 7.67
N GLY A 122 -5.59 -7.72 8.23
CA GLY A 122 -6.64 -7.91 9.24
C GLY A 122 -7.91 -7.18 8.85
N ALA A 123 -9.07 -7.81 9.06
CA ALA A 123 -10.33 -7.34 8.52
C ALA A 123 -11.52 -7.48 9.49
N ASP A 124 -12.66 -6.90 9.07
CA ASP A 124 -13.95 -6.98 9.78
C ASP A 124 -14.55 -8.38 9.76
N ASP A 125 -14.03 -9.29 8.93
CA ASP A 125 -14.38 -10.71 8.96
C ASP A 125 -13.76 -11.46 10.14
N ARG A 126 -13.04 -10.77 11.04
CA ARG A 126 -12.38 -11.29 12.23
C ARG A 126 -11.19 -12.20 11.93
N GLN A 127 -10.73 -12.21 10.70
CA GLN A 127 -9.63 -13.04 10.22
C GLN A 127 -8.38 -12.21 10.01
N ILE A 128 -7.25 -12.89 10.17
CA ILE A 128 -5.94 -12.40 9.75
C ILE A 128 -5.48 -13.31 8.63
N LYS A 129 -5.19 -12.75 7.47
CA LYS A 129 -4.71 -13.50 6.32
C LYS A 129 -3.24 -13.22 6.05
N LEU A 130 -2.53 -14.28 5.71
CA LEU A 130 -1.14 -14.24 5.29
C LEU A 130 -1.07 -14.49 3.80
N TRP A 131 -0.38 -13.61 3.10
CA TRP A 131 -0.23 -13.65 1.65
C TRP A 131 1.24 -13.78 1.28
N ARG A 132 1.51 -14.53 0.24
CA ARG A 132 2.84 -14.56 -0.39
C ARG A 132 2.76 -13.93 -1.77
N MET A 133 3.81 -13.24 -2.15
CA MET A 133 3.92 -12.66 -3.49
C MET A 133 5.25 -13.01 -4.16
N ASN A 134 5.25 -12.93 -5.49
CA ASN A 134 6.43 -12.89 -6.34
C ASN A 134 6.23 -11.83 -7.43
N GLU A 135 7.11 -11.79 -8.42
CA GLU A 135 7.01 -10.81 -9.50
C GLU A 135 5.70 -10.87 -10.28
N SER A 136 5.14 -12.06 -10.48
CA SER A 136 4.01 -12.30 -11.39
C SER A 136 2.66 -12.45 -10.68
N LYS A 137 2.65 -12.89 -9.41
CA LYS A 137 1.40 -13.20 -8.68
C LYS A 137 1.53 -13.02 -7.18
N ALA A 138 0.37 -12.92 -6.53
CA ALA A 138 0.23 -13.02 -5.09
C ALA A 138 -0.92 -13.97 -4.74
N TRP A 139 -0.82 -14.67 -3.60
CA TRP A 139 -1.80 -15.67 -3.19
C TRP A 139 -1.86 -15.81 -1.68
N GLU A 140 -3.02 -16.20 -1.16
CA GLU A 140 -3.22 -16.54 0.24
C GLU A 140 -2.45 -17.82 0.58
N VAL A 141 -1.71 -17.81 1.68
CA VAL A 141 -0.99 -18.98 2.19
C VAL A 141 -1.55 -19.51 3.49
N ASP A 142 -2.16 -18.64 4.31
CA ASP A 142 -2.73 -19.04 5.59
C ASP A 142 -3.78 -18.03 6.09
N THR A 143 -4.60 -18.48 7.03
CA THR A 143 -5.61 -17.67 7.71
C THR A 143 -5.64 -17.99 9.21
N CYS A 144 -5.32 -16.99 10.03
CA CYS A 144 -5.43 -17.10 11.49
C CYS A 144 -6.86 -16.70 11.92
N ARG A 145 -7.48 -17.56 12.73
CA ARG A 145 -8.82 -17.38 13.31
C ARG A 145 -8.74 -17.45 14.81
N GLY A 146 -9.49 -16.62 15.49
CA GLY A 146 -9.50 -16.59 16.97
C GLY A 146 -10.10 -15.32 17.54
N HIS A 147 -10.03 -14.20 16.81
CA HIS A 147 -10.71 -12.99 17.22
C HIS A 147 -12.23 -13.12 17.09
N TYR A 148 -12.95 -12.50 18.03
CA TYR A 148 -14.42 -12.53 18.10
C TYR A 148 -15.06 -11.27 17.51
N ASN A 149 -14.25 -10.25 17.16
CA ASN A 149 -14.70 -9.01 16.53
C ASN A 149 -13.67 -8.53 15.50
N ASN A 150 -13.91 -7.37 14.88
CA ASN A 150 -13.09 -6.77 13.85
C ASN A 150 -11.62 -6.72 14.25
N VAL A 151 -10.73 -7.11 13.34
CA VAL A 151 -9.30 -6.95 13.50
C VAL A 151 -8.92 -5.56 13.02
N SER A 152 -8.38 -4.74 13.91
CA SER A 152 -8.09 -3.33 13.62
C SER A 152 -6.67 -3.11 13.10
N CYS A 153 -5.69 -3.89 13.58
CA CYS A 153 -4.30 -3.77 13.16
C CYS A 153 -3.59 -5.12 13.26
N VAL A 154 -2.65 -5.36 12.36
CA VAL A 154 -1.77 -6.53 12.36
C VAL A 154 -0.36 -6.11 11.99
N LEU A 155 0.65 -6.67 12.66
CA LEU A 155 2.05 -6.31 12.46
C LEU A 155 2.94 -7.54 12.55
N PHE A 156 3.96 -7.63 11.73
CA PHE A 156 5.07 -8.55 11.94
C PHE A 156 6.04 -7.99 12.98
N HIS A 157 6.53 -8.85 13.84
CA HIS A 157 7.65 -8.48 14.70
C HIS A 157 8.93 -8.32 13.84
N PRO A 158 9.73 -7.25 14.05
CA PRO A 158 10.84 -6.93 13.15
C PRO A 158 12.03 -7.91 13.20
N ARG A 159 12.12 -8.78 14.21
CA ARG A 159 13.26 -9.68 14.43
C ARG A 159 12.90 -11.11 14.83
N GLN A 160 11.64 -11.40 15.04
CA GLN A 160 11.16 -12.72 15.50
C GLN A 160 10.00 -13.17 14.61
N ASP A 161 9.82 -14.46 14.49
CA ASP A 161 8.71 -15.06 13.73
C ASP A 161 7.39 -14.97 14.52
N LEU A 162 7.01 -13.73 14.82
CA LEU A 162 5.80 -13.41 15.59
C LEU A 162 4.95 -12.42 14.79
N LEU A 163 3.65 -12.64 14.90
CA LEU A 163 2.62 -11.77 14.39
C LEU A 163 1.83 -11.18 15.56
N LEU A 164 1.63 -9.88 15.58
CA LEU A 164 0.75 -9.19 16.49
C LEU A 164 -0.54 -8.81 15.80
N SER A 165 -1.64 -8.96 16.53
CA SER A 165 -2.94 -8.43 16.11
C SER A 165 -3.67 -7.79 17.27
N ASN A 166 -4.48 -6.80 16.98
CA ASN A 166 -5.46 -6.28 17.93
C ASN A 166 -6.87 -6.30 17.31
N SER A 167 -7.86 -6.34 18.19
CA SER A 167 -9.26 -6.42 17.78
C SER A 167 -10.14 -5.62 18.73
N GLU A 168 -11.33 -5.29 18.24
CA GLU A 168 -12.42 -4.71 19.04
C GLU A 168 -13.02 -5.71 20.05
N ASP A 169 -12.54 -6.94 20.09
CA ASP A 169 -12.99 -8.00 21.03
C ASP A 169 -12.42 -7.84 22.44
N LYS A 170 -11.59 -6.83 22.67
CA LYS A 170 -10.93 -6.49 23.95
C LYS A 170 -9.90 -7.54 24.37
#